data_69523abc256ca521f848ee1c7ce30c0c
#
_entry.id   69523abc256ca521f848ee1c7ce30c0c
#
_cell.length_a   1.000
_cell.length_b   1.000
_cell.length_c   1.000
_cell.angle_alpha   90.00
_cell.angle_beta   90.00
_cell.angle_gamma   90.00
#
_symmetry.space_group_name_H-M   'P 1'
#
loop_
_entity.id
_entity.type
_entity.pdbx_description
1 polymer ?
#
loop_
_entity_poly.entity_id
_entity_poly.type
_entity_poly.pdbx_seq_one_letter_code
_entity_poly.pdbx_strand_id
1 'polypeptide(L)'
;MSKYEDLKLLDELREKGSITEEEYQCEKAKILNGTPPPPPNSASFGSNDRLYVAIMHLSQFVSWILFILILIPLIMWIAGKDRSPSIDQNGKNIINFVLSYFIYALGLFVLLFTIIGTIPAIILLIVMAVICPIFIIIATIKAVNGEAWKYPLSIEFLT
;
A
#
# COMPACT_ATOMS: atom_id res chain seq x y z
N MET A 1 26.16 26.90 -10.70
CA MET A 1 25.71 27.53 -9.46
C MET A 1 26.23 26.70 -8.30
N SER A 2 26.57 27.30 -7.19
CA SER A 2 27.09 26.55 -6.02
C SER A 2 25.90 25.98 -5.27
N LYS A 3 26.07 24.80 -4.69
CA LYS A 3 25.08 24.11 -3.85
C LYS A 3 24.48 24.99 -2.75
N TYR A 4 25.24 25.99 -2.30
CA TYR A 4 24.82 26.96 -1.30
C TYR A 4 23.92 28.07 -1.86
N GLU A 5 24.11 28.45 -3.13
CA GLU A 5 23.26 29.42 -3.81
C GLU A 5 21.86 28.83 -4.08
N ASP A 6 21.84 27.56 -4.49
CA ASP A 6 20.58 26.83 -4.73
C ASP A 6 19.76 26.68 -3.42
N LEU A 7 20.42 26.37 -2.29
CA LEU A 7 19.77 26.28 -0.99
C LEU A 7 19.21 27.64 -0.51
N LYS A 8 19.97 28.72 -0.73
CA LYS A 8 19.53 30.06 -0.36
C LYS A 8 18.31 30.50 -1.16
N LEU A 9 18.31 30.23 -2.47
CA LEU A 9 17.17 30.50 -3.33
C LEU A 9 15.92 29.72 -2.89
N LEU A 10 16.12 28.48 -2.47
CA LEU A 10 15.05 27.61 -1.99
C LEU A 10 14.44 28.14 -0.67
N ASP A 11 15.27 28.63 0.26
CA ASP A 11 14.82 29.27 1.50
C ASP A 11 14.01 30.56 1.20
N GLU A 12 14.44 31.37 0.24
CA GLU A 12 13.70 32.57 -0.19
C GLU A 12 12.33 32.25 -0.80
N LEU A 13 12.22 31.16 -1.58
CA LEU A 13 10.95 30.72 -2.16
C LEU A 13 9.98 30.24 -1.09
N ARG A 14 10.47 29.59 -0.05
CA ARG A 14 9.70 29.16 1.12
C ARG A 14 9.18 30.37 1.91
N GLU A 15 10.05 31.33 2.22
CA GLU A 15 9.67 32.55 2.96
C GLU A 15 8.63 33.39 2.20
N LYS A 16 8.68 33.38 0.86
CA LYS A 16 7.66 34.03 0.00
C LYS A 16 6.36 33.25 -0.12
N GLY A 17 6.28 32.05 0.48
CA GLY A 17 5.11 31.19 0.36
C GLY A 17 4.87 30.63 -1.05
N SER A 18 5.89 30.69 -1.92
CA SER A 18 5.81 30.24 -3.31
C SER A 18 5.91 28.70 -3.44
N ILE A 19 6.39 28.04 -2.41
CA ILE A 19 6.49 26.58 -2.31
C ILE A 19 5.97 26.11 -0.94
N THR A 20 5.38 24.92 -0.92
CA THR A 20 4.94 24.28 0.32
C THR A 20 6.13 23.74 1.13
N GLU A 21 5.93 23.47 2.42
CA GLU A 21 6.97 22.86 3.26
C GLU A 21 7.42 21.49 2.70
N GLU A 22 6.51 20.72 2.13
CA GLU A 22 6.78 19.43 1.51
C GLU A 22 7.66 19.57 0.27
N GLU A 23 7.36 20.54 -0.60
CA GLU A 23 8.16 20.87 -1.79
C GLU A 23 9.55 21.38 -1.40
N TYR A 24 9.62 22.21 -0.35
CA TYR A 24 10.89 22.69 0.20
C TYR A 24 11.78 21.54 0.66
N GLN A 25 11.28 20.61 1.48
CA GLN A 25 12.03 19.46 1.96
C GLN A 25 12.46 18.54 0.82
N CYS A 26 11.61 18.42 -0.18
CA CYS A 26 11.85 17.66 -1.39
C CYS A 26 13.04 18.22 -2.18
N GLU A 27 13.03 19.49 -2.51
CA GLU A 27 14.09 20.14 -3.29
C GLU A 27 15.40 20.23 -2.49
N LYS A 28 15.32 20.49 -1.18
CA LYS A 28 16.46 20.49 -0.27
C LYS A 28 17.17 19.13 -0.26
N ALA A 29 16.42 18.04 -0.23
CA ALA A 29 17.00 16.69 -0.28
C ALA A 29 17.67 16.41 -1.62
N LYS A 30 17.13 16.88 -2.76
CA LYS A 30 17.77 16.79 -4.08
C LYS A 30 19.11 17.52 -4.12
N ILE A 31 19.14 18.76 -3.62
CA ILE A 31 20.33 19.59 -3.62
C ILE A 31 21.42 18.96 -2.72
N LEU A 32 21.06 18.41 -1.56
CA LEU A 32 22.00 17.86 -0.62
C LEU A 32 22.54 16.49 -1.03
N ASN A 33 21.67 15.58 -1.47
CA ASN A 33 21.98 14.17 -1.66
C ASN A 33 22.16 13.76 -3.14
N GLY A 34 21.81 14.65 -4.09
CA GLY A 34 21.90 14.36 -5.54
C GLY A 34 20.90 13.31 -6.04
N THR A 35 20.01 12.82 -5.18
CA THR A 35 18.94 11.89 -5.53
C THR A 35 17.61 12.62 -5.51
N PRO A 36 16.75 12.41 -6.52
CA PRO A 36 15.39 12.93 -6.42
C PRO A 36 14.75 12.32 -5.17
N PRO A 37 14.08 13.14 -4.33
CA PRO A 37 13.32 12.59 -3.21
C PRO A 37 12.25 11.67 -3.77
N PRO A 38 11.90 10.67 -3.01
CA PRO A 38 10.76 9.84 -3.33
C PRO A 38 9.50 10.71 -3.52
N PRO A 39 8.60 10.38 -4.45
CA PRO A 39 7.37 11.12 -4.66
C PRO A 39 6.60 11.30 -3.34
N PRO A 40 5.81 12.38 -3.16
CA PRO A 40 5.15 12.72 -1.90
C PRO A 40 4.24 11.61 -1.31
N ASN A 41 3.95 10.57 -2.08
CA ASN A 41 3.27 9.34 -1.61
C ASN A 41 4.22 8.18 -1.28
N SER A 42 5.53 8.34 -1.40
CA SER A 42 6.47 7.39 -0.86
C SER A 42 6.76 7.80 0.58
N ALA A 43 5.92 7.36 1.50
CA ALA A 43 6.23 7.39 2.90
C ALA A 43 7.66 6.86 3.10
N SER A 44 8.54 7.65 3.72
CA SER A 44 9.93 7.24 3.97
C SER A 44 9.91 6.02 4.90
N PHE A 45 10.02 4.84 4.29
CA PHE A 45 10.06 3.59 5.03
C PHE A 45 11.35 3.50 5.83
N GLY A 46 11.29 3.58 7.13
CA GLY A 46 12.36 3.10 8.00
C GLY A 46 12.66 1.63 7.71
N SER A 47 13.89 1.18 7.90
CA SER A 47 14.25 -0.23 7.67
C SER A 47 13.38 -1.21 8.45
N ASN A 48 13.01 -0.85 9.69
CA ASN A 48 12.11 -1.65 10.53
C ASN A 48 10.67 -1.64 10.02
N ASP A 49 10.21 -0.54 9.42
CA ASP A 49 8.86 -0.43 8.87
C ASP A 49 8.71 -1.29 7.61
N ARG A 50 9.76 -1.38 6.78
CA ARG A 50 9.77 -2.26 5.58
C ARG A 50 9.52 -3.71 5.95
N LEU A 51 10.26 -4.21 6.95
CA LEU A 51 10.09 -5.58 7.42
C LEU A 51 8.69 -5.79 8.03
N TYR A 52 8.23 -4.83 8.85
CA TYR A 52 6.91 -4.90 9.46
C TYR A 52 5.80 -4.97 8.41
N VAL A 53 5.83 -4.08 7.42
CA VAL A 53 4.85 -4.05 6.33
C VAL A 53 4.95 -5.31 5.46
N ALA A 54 6.15 -5.82 5.18
CA ALA A 54 6.32 -7.07 4.45
C ALA A 54 5.68 -8.26 5.19
N ILE A 55 5.89 -8.37 6.51
CA ILE A 55 5.27 -9.40 7.34
C ILE A 55 3.73 -9.23 7.35
N MET A 56 3.24 -7.99 7.40
CA MET A 56 1.82 -7.71 7.36
C MET A 56 1.18 -8.16 6.02
N HIS A 57 1.86 -7.97 4.89
CA HIS A 57 1.40 -8.53 3.61
C HIS A 57 1.48 -10.06 3.59
N LEU A 58 2.59 -10.65 4.06
CA LEU A 58 2.75 -12.12 4.11
C LEU A 58 1.76 -12.80 5.04
N SER A 59 1.32 -12.14 6.12
CA SER A 59 0.33 -12.69 7.04
C SER A 59 -1.02 -12.98 6.35
N GLN A 60 -1.29 -12.36 5.20
CA GLN A 60 -2.48 -12.65 4.40
C GLN A 60 -2.47 -14.09 3.86
N PHE A 61 -1.31 -14.70 3.59
CA PHE A 61 -1.24 -16.12 3.20
C PHE A 61 -1.74 -17.05 4.30
N VAL A 62 -1.39 -16.75 5.56
CA VAL A 62 -1.86 -17.53 6.71
C VAL A 62 -3.37 -17.35 6.88
N SER A 63 -3.86 -16.13 6.66
CA SER A 63 -5.29 -15.80 6.70
C SER A 63 -6.09 -16.56 5.63
N TRP A 64 -5.47 -16.86 4.50
CA TRP A 64 -6.12 -17.57 3.39
C TRP A 64 -6.35 -19.04 3.69
N ILE A 65 -5.48 -19.67 4.49
CA ILE A 65 -5.57 -21.10 4.87
C ILE A 65 -6.61 -21.29 5.97
N LEU A 66 -6.70 -20.35 6.90
CA LEU A 66 -7.62 -20.39 8.03
C LEU A 66 -8.40 -19.07 8.10
N PHE A 67 -9.64 -19.07 7.64
CA PHE A 67 -10.50 -17.89 7.52
C PHE A 67 -10.53 -16.99 8.78
N ILE A 68 -10.33 -17.60 9.99
CA ILE A 68 -10.27 -16.91 11.27
C ILE A 68 -9.03 -15.98 11.36
N LEU A 69 -7.94 -16.29 10.63
CA LEU A 69 -6.68 -15.55 10.72
C LEU A 69 -6.63 -14.29 9.82
N ILE A 70 -7.76 -13.96 9.16
CA ILE A 70 -7.92 -12.68 8.45
C ILE A 70 -7.74 -11.48 9.38
N LEU A 71 -7.87 -11.70 10.68
CA LEU A 71 -7.64 -10.69 11.70
C LEU A 71 -6.15 -10.37 11.91
N ILE A 72 -5.22 -11.23 11.50
CA ILE A 72 -3.77 -10.99 11.71
C ILE A 72 -3.32 -9.69 11.05
N PRO A 73 -3.49 -9.46 9.73
CA PRO A 73 -3.08 -8.20 9.12
C PRO A 73 -3.85 -7.00 9.71
N LEU A 74 -5.10 -7.18 10.10
CA LEU A 74 -5.89 -6.14 10.76
C LEU A 74 -5.31 -5.77 12.14
N ILE A 75 -5.00 -6.77 12.97
CA ILE A 75 -4.40 -6.56 14.29
C ILE A 75 -3.02 -5.89 14.14
N MET A 76 -2.21 -6.36 13.20
CA MET A 76 -0.90 -5.76 12.92
C MET A 76 -1.03 -4.30 12.47
N TRP A 77 -2.00 -3.99 11.61
CA TRP A 77 -2.26 -2.61 11.22
C TRP A 77 -2.67 -1.74 12.40
N ILE A 78 -3.66 -2.17 13.19
CA ILE A 78 -4.13 -1.41 14.37
C ILE A 78 -2.99 -1.16 15.36
N ALA A 79 -2.13 -2.17 15.58
CA ALA A 79 -1.00 -2.06 16.51
C ALA A 79 0.15 -1.18 15.98
N GLY A 80 0.24 -1.00 14.67
CA GLY A 80 1.37 -0.32 14.00
C GLY A 80 1.04 1.03 13.38
N LYS A 81 -0.22 1.34 13.09
CA LYS A 81 -0.64 2.52 12.31
C LYS A 81 -0.13 3.85 12.85
N ASP A 82 -0.04 3.99 14.17
CA ASP A 82 0.40 5.22 14.83
C ASP A 82 1.93 5.39 14.86
N ARG A 83 2.68 4.36 14.42
CA ARG A 83 4.14 4.38 14.39
C ARG A 83 4.69 5.04 13.14
N SER A 84 4.00 4.84 12.00
CA SER A 84 4.50 5.29 10.70
C SER A 84 3.35 5.45 9.71
N PRO A 85 3.31 6.56 8.93
CA PRO A 85 2.36 6.75 7.83
C PRO A 85 2.41 5.61 6.81
N SER A 86 3.58 5.01 6.61
CA SER A 86 3.76 3.88 5.71
C SER A 86 3.01 2.64 6.16
N ILE A 87 3.04 2.35 7.46
CA ILE A 87 2.30 1.22 8.05
C ILE A 87 0.80 1.47 7.91
N ASP A 88 0.34 2.69 8.19
CA ASP A 88 -1.07 3.05 8.07
C ASP A 88 -1.56 2.91 6.63
N GLN A 89 -0.83 3.47 5.66
CA GLN A 89 -1.19 3.40 4.25
C GLN A 89 -1.24 1.96 3.71
N ASN A 90 -0.24 1.15 4.02
CA ASN A 90 -0.22 -0.25 3.58
C ASN A 90 -1.30 -1.07 4.28
N GLY A 91 -1.57 -0.81 5.56
CA GLY A 91 -2.66 -1.45 6.29
C GLY A 91 -4.03 -1.15 5.66
N LYS A 92 -4.30 0.11 5.33
CA LYS A 92 -5.52 0.50 4.59
C LYS A 92 -5.62 -0.22 3.25
N ASN A 93 -4.53 -0.29 2.48
CA ASN A 93 -4.49 -1.01 1.21
C ASN A 93 -4.83 -2.50 1.38
N ILE A 94 -4.29 -3.16 2.41
CA ILE A 94 -4.59 -4.56 2.74
C ILE A 94 -6.07 -4.74 3.10
N ILE A 95 -6.60 -3.90 3.96
CA ILE A 95 -8.00 -4.01 4.39
C ILE A 95 -8.94 -3.74 3.22
N ASN A 96 -8.68 -2.72 2.41
CA ASN A 96 -9.45 -2.44 1.21
C ASN A 96 -9.44 -3.63 0.24
N PHE A 97 -8.29 -4.24 0.03
CA PHE A 97 -8.14 -5.44 -0.79
C PHE A 97 -8.97 -6.61 -0.25
N VAL A 98 -8.81 -6.95 1.03
CA VAL A 98 -9.52 -8.06 1.68
C VAL A 98 -11.04 -7.86 1.61
N LEU A 99 -11.55 -6.65 1.93
CA LEU A 99 -12.98 -6.35 1.85
C LEU A 99 -13.51 -6.44 0.41
N SER A 100 -12.77 -5.89 -0.55
CA SER A 100 -13.18 -5.94 -1.96
C SER A 100 -13.31 -7.38 -2.45
N TYR A 101 -12.29 -8.18 -2.19
CA TYR A 101 -12.27 -9.59 -2.62
C TYR A 101 -13.31 -10.43 -1.89
N PHE A 102 -13.61 -10.12 -0.64
CA PHE A 102 -14.71 -10.75 0.09
C PHE A 102 -16.07 -10.44 -0.57
N ILE A 103 -16.31 -9.19 -0.95
CA ILE A 103 -17.55 -8.79 -1.64
C ILE A 103 -17.65 -9.49 -3.01
N TYR A 104 -16.56 -9.55 -3.76
CA TYR A 104 -16.53 -10.26 -5.04
C TYR A 104 -16.80 -11.74 -4.87
N ALA A 105 -16.17 -12.40 -3.89
CA ALA A 105 -16.40 -13.80 -3.59
C ALA A 105 -17.84 -14.08 -3.18
N LEU A 106 -18.45 -13.19 -2.38
CA LEU A 106 -19.86 -13.29 -1.99
C LEU A 106 -20.80 -13.16 -3.21
N GLY A 107 -20.53 -12.19 -4.09
CA GLY A 107 -21.28 -12.03 -5.33
C GLY A 107 -21.18 -13.25 -6.24
N LEU A 108 -19.98 -13.80 -6.41
CA LEU A 108 -19.74 -15.02 -7.17
C LEU A 108 -20.41 -16.24 -6.53
N PHE A 109 -20.40 -16.32 -5.19
CA PHE A 109 -21.08 -17.39 -4.46
C PHE A 109 -22.61 -17.36 -4.73
N VAL A 110 -23.23 -16.20 -4.69
CA VAL A 110 -24.66 -16.04 -5.06
C VAL A 110 -24.88 -16.45 -6.51
N LEU A 111 -23.97 -16.09 -7.41
CA LEU A 111 -24.07 -16.43 -8.84
C LEU A 111 -23.99 -17.94 -9.10
N LEU A 112 -23.31 -18.71 -8.24
CA LEU A 112 -23.25 -20.19 -8.33
C LEU A 112 -24.62 -20.88 -8.26
N PHE A 113 -25.61 -20.25 -7.60
CA PHE A 113 -26.96 -20.79 -7.49
C PHE A 113 -27.84 -20.49 -8.72
N THR A 114 -27.33 -19.80 -9.71
CA THR A 114 -28.04 -19.55 -10.97
C THR A 114 -27.55 -20.49 -12.06
N ILE A 115 -28.46 -21.03 -12.85
CA ILE A 115 -28.13 -22.00 -13.93
C ILE A 115 -27.16 -21.39 -14.94
N ILE A 116 -27.32 -20.09 -15.28
CA ILE A 116 -26.49 -19.38 -16.26
C ILE A 116 -25.15 -18.93 -15.63
N GLY A 117 -25.16 -18.61 -14.35
CA GLY A 117 -24.01 -18.04 -13.65
C GLY A 117 -23.00 -19.05 -13.12
N THR A 118 -23.34 -20.34 -13.02
CA THR A 118 -22.48 -21.37 -12.40
C THR A 118 -21.13 -21.49 -13.08
N ILE A 119 -21.09 -21.63 -14.40
CA ILE A 119 -19.83 -21.80 -15.14
C ILE A 119 -18.95 -20.56 -15.06
N PRO A 120 -19.42 -19.32 -15.38
CA PRO A 120 -18.60 -18.14 -15.25
C PRO A 120 -18.17 -17.85 -13.80
N ALA A 121 -18.99 -18.17 -12.80
CA ALA A 121 -18.62 -17.99 -11.40
C ALA A 121 -17.47 -18.91 -10.99
N ILE A 122 -17.48 -20.18 -11.40
CA ILE A 122 -16.38 -21.10 -11.14
C ILE A 122 -15.08 -20.61 -11.78
N ILE A 123 -15.13 -20.18 -13.03
CA ILE A 123 -13.94 -19.66 -13.74
C ILE A 123 -13.39 -18.44 -13.01
N LEU A 124 -14.24 -17.47 -12.64
CA LEU A 124 -13.81 -16.27 -11.93
C LEU A 124 -13.26 -16.57 -10.53
N LEU A 125 -13.83 -17.53 -9.80
CA LEU A 125 -13.28 -17.98 -8.51
C LEU A 125 -11.89 -18.59 -8.66
N ILE A 126 -11.66 -19.39 -9.70
CA ILE A 126 -10.32 -19.94 -9.99
C ILE A 126 -9.34 -18.81 -10.33
N VAL A 127 -9.76 -17.85 -11.16
CA VAL A 127 -8.94 -16.69 -11.50
C VAL A 127 -8.59 -15.88 -10.26
N MET A 128 -9.55 -15.60 -9.39
CA MET A 128 -9.31 -14.92 -8.10
C MET A 128 -8.33 -15.69 -7.22
N ALA A 129 -8.47 -17.03 -7.14
CA ALA A 129 -7.62 -17.89 -6.35
C ALA A 129 -6.14 -17.85 -6.81
N VAL A 130 -5.89 -17.62 -8.10
CA VAL A 130 -4.53 -17.50 -8.66
C VAL A 130 -4.00 -16.07 -8.52
N ILE A 131 -4.82 -15.07 -8.81
CA ILE A 131 -4.39 -13.66 -8.81
C ILE A 131 -4.12 -13.14 -7.40
N CYS A 132 -4.92 -13.55 -6.42
CA CYS A 132 -4.79 -13.10 -5.04
C CYS A 132 -3.39 -13.32 -4.45
N PRO A 133 -2.81 -14.54 -4.46
CA PRO A 133 -1.45 -14.76 -3.97
C PRO A 133 -0.39 -13.99 -4.78
N ILE A 134 -0.57 -13.81 -6.09
CA ILE A 134 0.35 -13.02 -6.91
C ILE A 134 0.38 -11.57 -6.42
N PHE A 135 -0.77 -10.98 -6.14
CA PHE A 135 -0.86 -9.61 -5.63
C PHE A 135 -0.21 -9.48 -4.25
N ILE A 136 -0.39 -10.46 -3.36
CA ILE A 136 0.26 -10.47 -2.04
C ILE A 136 1.78 -10.49 -2.19
N ILE A 137 2.32 -11.29 -3.11
CA ILE A 137 3.76 -11.36 -3.37
C ILE A 137 4.27 -10.02 -3.91
N ILE A 138 3.58 -9.42 -4.89
CA ILE A 138 3.96 -8.13 -5.45
C ILE A 138 3.96 -7.06 -4.36
N ALA A 139 2.91 -7.00 -3.54
CA ALA A 139 2.80 -6.06 -2.43
C ALA A 139 3.94 -6.23 -1.42
N THR A 140 4.30 -7.49 -1.09
CA THR A 140 5.42 -7.79 -0.21
C THR A 140 6.75 -7.28 -0.78
N ILE A 141 7.03 -7.53 -2.08
CA ILE A 141 8.25 -7.06 -2.75
C ILE A 141 8.30 -5.53 -2.75
N LYS A 142 7.19 -4.87 -3.06
CA LYS A 142 7.08 -3.41 -3.03
C LYS A 142 7.35 -2.86 -1.62
N ALA A 143 6.78 -3.48 -0.60
CA ALA A 143 7.00 -3.09 0.80
C ALA A 143 8.47 -3.21 1.22
N VAL A 144 9.16 -4.29 0.84
CA VAL A 144 10.61 -4.45 1.10
C VAL A 144 11.42 -3.35 0.41
N ASN A 145 11.03 -2.94 -0.79
CA ASN A 145 11.67 -1.85 -1.53
C ASN A 145 11.33 -0.45 -0.97
N GLY A 146 10.41 -0.37 0.00
CA GLY A 146 9.99 0.89 0.60
C GLY A 146 8.90 1.62 -0.19
N GLU A 147 8.17 0.90 -1.03
CA GLU A 147 7.09 1.44 -1.84
C GLU A 147 5.73 1.00 -1.30
N ALA A 148 4.81 1.96 -1.11
CA ALA A 148 3.42 1.62 -0.87
C ALA A 148 2.77 1.17 -2.17
N TRP A 149 2.06 0.04 -2.14
CA TRP A 149 1.41 -0.51 -3.32
C TRP A 149 -0.09 -0.69 -3.08
N LYS A 150 -0.86 -0.16 -4.02
CA LYS A 150 -2.31 -0.27 -4.02
C LYS A 150 -2.69 -1.49 -4.86
N TYR A 151 -3.49 -2.37 -4.28
CA TYR A 151 -3.95 -3.58 -4.94
C TYR A 151 -4.87 -3.24 -6.12
N PRO A 152 -4.65 -3.83 -7.31
CA PRO A 152 -5.57 -3.69 -8.43
C PRO A 152 -6.98 -4.20 -8.06
N LEU A 153 -8.00 -3.57 -8.61
CA LEU A 153 -9.41 -3.92 -8.37
C LEU A 153 -9.86 -3.79 -6.89
N SER A 154 -9.07 -3.16 -6.04
CA SER A 154 -9.45 -2.86 -4.66
C SER A 154 -10.35 -1.62 -4.62
N ILE A 155 -11.48 -1.73 -3.93
CA ILE A 155 -12.36 -0.61 -3.62
C ILE A 155 -11.80 0.12 -2.40
N GLU A 156 -11.75 1.44 -2.46
CA GLU A 156 -11.26 2.25 -1.35
C GLU A 156 -12.35 2.48 -0.31
N PHE A 157 -12.37 1.67 0.73
CA PHE A 157 -13.26 1.87 1.89
C PHE A 157 -12.57 2.74 2.96
N LEU A 158 -11.23 2.64 3.05
CA LEU A 158 -10.39 3.39 3.97
C LEU A 158 -9.46 4.30 3.15
N THR A 159 -9.47 5.57 3.45
CA THR A 159 -8.63 6.62 2.83
C THR A 159 -7.65 7.21 3.82
#